data_28189e65473484b623f5ab8f1074d7e8
#
_entry.id   28189e65473484b623f5ab8f1074d7e8
#
_cell.length_a   1.000
_cell.length_b   1.000
_cell.length_c   1.000
_cell.angle_alpha   90.00
_cell.angle_beta   90.00
_cell.angle_gamma   90.00
#
_symmetry.space_group_name_H-M   'P 1'
#
loop_
_entity.id
_entity.type
_entity.pdbx_description
1 polymer ?
#
loop_
_entity_poly.entity_id
_entity_poly.type
_entity_poly.pdbx_seq_one_letter_code
_entity_poly.pdbx_strand_id
1 'polypeptide(L)'
;FRPREASGLVELTLPTLGFAGHDLPAGGGGFFRLLPYAASRWAIERVNRVEGRASIFYVHPWELDPGQPRFAGLPARSRLRHYLNLGRTAPRLRRLLRDFRWDRIAAVHAAEIAAPGALPAWSPADPATRRPGR
;
A
#
# COMPACT_ATOMS: atom_id res chain seq x y z
N PHE A 1 5.25 -13.49 3.57
CA PHE A 1 6.21 -14.41 2.91
C PHE A 1 7.53 -14.45 3.65
N ARG A 2 8.28 -15.52 3.44
CA ARG A 2 9.66 -15.70 3.86
C ARG A 2 10.51 -15.97 2.62
N PRO A 3 11.54 -15.14 2.30
CA PRO A 3 12.47 -15.46 1.22
C PRO A 3 13.21 -16.78 1.50
N ARG A 4 13.35 -17.63 0.50
CA ARG A 4 14.03 -18.94 0.67
C ARG A 4 15.49 -18.81 1.08
N GLU A 5 16.14 -17.73 0.65
CA GLU A 5 17.57 -17.50 0.81
C GLU A 5 17.94 -16.76 2.10
N ALA A 6 16.93 -16.24 2.84
CA ALA A 6 17.13 -15.48 4.06
C ALA A 6 16.34 -16.08 5.22
N SER A 7 16.98 -16.88 6.05
CA SER A 7 16.37 -17.37 7.28
C SER A 7 16.06 -16.22 8.22
N GLY A 8 14.80 -16.15 8.67
CA GLY A 8 14.35 -15.13 9.63
C GLY A 8 13.87 -13.81 9.02
N LEU A 9 14.01 -13.58 7.72
CA LEU A 9 13.40 -12.41 7.07
C LEU A 9 11.92 -12.68 6.76
N VAL A 10 11.06 -11.73 7.13
CA VAL A 10 9.63 -11.74 6.81
C VAL A 10 9.34 -10.60 5.85
N GLU A 11 8.79 -10.91 4.68
CA GLU A 11 8.33 -9.92 3.72
C GLU A 11 6.83 -9.70 3.87
N LEU A 12 6.45 -8.46 4.13
CA LEU A 12 5.06 -8.01 4.20
C LEU A 12 4.74 -7.22 2.93
N THR A 13 3.90 -7.79 2.09
CA THR A 13 3.54 -7.17 0.80
C THR A 13 2.50 -6.07 0.96
N LEU A 14 2.66 -5.00 0.18
CA LEU A 14 1.62 -3.98 0.08
C LEU A 14 0.34 -4.56 -0.54
N PRO A 15 -0.84 -4.18 -0.04
CA PRO A 15 -2.09 -4.70 -0.55
C PRO A 15 -2.35 -4.23 -1.98
N THR A 16 -2.71 -5.18 -2.83
CA THR A 16 -3.23 -4.92 -4.17
C THR A 16 -4.62 -5.52 -4.30
N LEU A 17 -5.46 -4.89 -5.09
CA LEU A 17 -6.78 -5.39 -5.46
C LEU A 17 -6.78 -5.84 -6.90
N GLY A 18 -7.22 -7.06 -7.16
CA GLY A 18 -7.56 -7.52 -8.50
C GLY A 18 -8.86 -6.85 -8.97
N PHE A 19 -8.79 -6.05 -10.02
CA PHE A 19 -9.96 -5.44 -10.65
C PHE A 19 -9.82 -5.48 -12.17
N ALA A 20 -10.78 -6.09 -12.85
CA ALA A 20 -10.81 -6.21 -14.31
C ALA A 20 -9.50 -6.77 -14.91
N GLY A 21 -8.87 -7.77 -14.27
CA GLY A 21 -7.60 -8.35 -14.72
C GLY A 21 -6.35 -7.54 -14.38
N HIS A 22 -6.48 -6.43 -13.66
CA HIS A 22 -5.35 -5.59 -13.23
C HIS A 22 -5.21 -5.56 -11.71
N ASP A 23 -3.97 -5.56 -11.25
CA ASP A 23 -3.66 -5.37 -9.83
C ASP A 23 -3.54 -3.87 -9.52
N LEU A 24 -4.48 -3.34 -8.79
CA LEU A 24 -4.48 -1.94 -8.35
C LEU A 24 -3.90 -1.83 -6.93
N PRO A 25 -2.91 -0.95 -6.69
CA PRO A 25 -2.41 -0.71 -5.34
C PRO A 25 -3.49 -0.14 -4.43
N ALA A 26 -3.75 -0.81 -3.31
CA ALA A 26 -4.79 -0.41 -2.36
C ALA A 26 -4.27 0.47 -1.21
N GLY A 27 -2.95 0.52 -0.99
CA GLY A 27 -2.35 1.12 0.21
C GLY A 27 -1.33 2.24 -0.02
N GLY A 28 -1.38 2.97 -1.15
CA GLY A 28 -0.37 3.98 -1.45
C GLY A 28 -0.90 5.39 -1.62
N GLY A 29 -0.14 6.40 -1.15
CA GLY A 29 -0.49 7.81 -1.20
C GLY A 29 -0.81 8.35 -2.58
N GLY A 30 -0.14 7.85 -3.64
CA GLY A 30 -0.41 8.27 -5.01
C GLY A 30 -1.84 7.99 -5.46
N PHE A 31 -2.34 6.77 -5.29
CA PHE A 31 -3.73 6.41 -5.59
C PHE A 31 -4.71 7.05 -4.62
N PHE A 32 -4.35 7.20 -3.36
CA PHE A 32 -5.13 7.89 -2.35
C PHE A 32 -5.41 9.35 -2.69
N ARG A 33 -4.46 10.01 -3.38
CA ARG A 33 -4.63 11.38 -3.87
C ARG A 33 -5.44 11.44 -5.17
N LEU A 34 -5.23 10.47 -6.06
CA LEU A 34 -5.86 10.41 -7.37
C LEU A 34 -7.35 10.05 -7.28
N LEU A 35 -7.68 9.01 -6.51
CA LEU A 35 -9.02 8.46 -6.44
C LEU A 35 -9.89 9.20 -5.41
N PRO A 36 -11.22 9.12 -5.51
CA PRO A 36 -12.12 9.53 -4.44
C PRO A 36 -11.83 8.76 -3.14
N TYR A 37 -12.01 9.40 -2.00
CA TYR A 37 -11.80 8.77 -0.68
C TYR A 37 -12.56 7.44 -0.52
N ALA A 38 -13.80 7.40 -1.02
CA ALA A 38 -14.65 6.20 -0.95
C ALA A 38 -14.01 4.98 -1.63
N ALA A 39 -13.28 5.18 -2.73
CA ALA A 39 -12.59 4.10 -3.41
C ALA A 39 -11.44 3.53 -2.56
N SER A 40 -10.63 4.39 -1.95
CA SER A 40 -9.56 3.95 -1.05
C SER A 40 -10.11 3.25 0.20
N ARG A 41 -11.18 3.78 0.79
CA ARG A 41 -11.87 3.16 1.91
C ARG A 41 -12.38 1.76 1.55
N TRP A 42 -13.10 1.65 0.43
CA TRP A 42 -13.61 0.38 -0.08
C TRP A 42 -12.48 -0.64 -0.32
N ALA A 43 -11.37 -0.19 -0.90
CA ALA A 43 -10.21 -1.04 -1.18
C ALA A 43 -9.64 -1.65 0.10
N ILE A 44 -9.40 -0.84 1.12
CA ILE A 44 -8.90 -1.30 2.43
C ILE A 44 -9.93 -2.22 3.12
N GLU A 45 -11.21 -1.85 3.09
CA GLU A 45 -12.29 -2.65 3.68
C GLU A 45 -12.37 -4.03 3.02
N ARG A 46 -12.22 -4.11 1.71
CA ARG A 46 -12.21 -5.37 0.97
C ARG A 46 -11.02 -6.26 1.36
N VAL A 47 -9.82 -5.71 1.42
CA VAL A 47 -8.63 -6.45 1.87
C VAL A 47 -8.82 -6.98 3.29
N ASN A 48 -9.33 -6.14 4.20
CA ASN A 48 -9.48 -6.52 5.60
C ASN A 48 -10.61 -7.54 5.81
N ARG A 49 -11.77 -7.37 5.16
CA ARG A 49 -12.96 -8.21 5.41
C ARG A 49 -13.06 -9.41 4.51
N VAL A 50 -12.73 -9.27 3.23
CA VAL A 50 -12.91 -10.36 2.25
C VAL A 50 -11.66 -11.24 2.18
N GLU A 51 -10.47 -10.63 2.21
CA GLU A 51 -9.23 -11.37 2.14
C GLU A 51 -8.69 -11.74 3.53
N GLY A 52 -9.30 -11.23 4.61
CA GLY A 52 -8.90 -11.52 5.99
C GLY A 52 -7.47 -11.07 6.35
N ARG A 53 -6.94 -10.09 5.62
CA ARG A 53 -5.56 -9.61 5.79
C ARG A 53 -5.53 -8.16 6.28
N ALA A 54 -4.52 -7.84 7.09
CA ALA A 54 -4.27 -6.45 7.47
C ALA A 54 -3.75 -5.66 6.26
N SER A 55 -4.25 -4.43 6.09
CA SER A 55 -3.80 -3.53 5.04
C SER A 55 -2.63 -2.69 5.54
N ILE A 56 -1.55 -2.65 4.76
CA ILE A 56 -0.46 -1.71 4.97
C ILE A 56 -0.73 -0.47 4.14
N PHE A 57 -0.76 0.69 4.80
CA PHE A 57 -0.94 1.98 4.14
C PHE A 57 0.29 2.85 4.33
N TYR A 58 0.79 3.47 3.27
CA TYR A 58 1.95 4.34 3.33
C TYR A 58 1.70 5.66 2.63
N VAL A 59 2.31 6.71 3.15
CA VAL A 59 2.39 8.04 2.55
C VAL A 59 3.80 8.56 2.67
N HIS A 60 4.21 9.40 1.74
CA HIS A 60 5.47 10.12 1.83
C HIS A 60 5.22 11.48 2.51
N PRO A 61 6.16 12.01 3.30
CA PRO A 61 5.99 13.30 3.97
C PRO A 61 5.62 14.45 3.03
N TRP A 62 6.20 14.49 1.84
CA TRP A 62 5.91 15.51 0.83
C TRP A 62 4.45 15.46 0.31
N GLU A 63 3.77 14.33 0.40
CA GLU A 63 2.35 14.21 0.02
C GLU A 63 1.41 14.93 0.99
N LEU A 64 1.90 15.28 2.18
CA LEU A 64 1.16 16.02 3.21
C LEU A 64 1.48 17.52 3.22
N ASP A 65 2.42 17.96 2.38
CA ASP A 65 2.85 19.35 2.29
C ASP A 65 2.34 20.02 0.99
N PRO A 66 1.23 20.75 1.03
CA PRO A 66 0.73 21.50 -0.12
C PRO A 66 1.61 22.72 -0.46
N GLY A 67 2.45 23.17 0.48
CA GLY A 67 3.35 24.31 0.34
C GLY A 67 4.73 23.98 -0.24
N GLN A 68 4.99 22.69 -0.56
CA GLN A 68 6.28 22.27 -1.08
C GLN A 68 6.70 23.04 -2.35
N PRO A 69 8.01 23.22 -2.60
CA PRO A 69 8.53 23.91 -3.80
C PRO A 69 8.01 23.27 -5.09
N ARG A 70 7.69 24.11 -6.07
CA ARG A 70 7.22 23.64 -7.38
C ARG A 70 8.34 23.75 -8.41
N PHE A 71 8.70 22.63 -9.03
CA PHE A 71 9.72 22.57 -10.06
C PHE A 71 9.15 22.95 -11.42
N ALA A 72 9.69 24.02 -12.01
CA ALA A 72 9.22 24.56 -13.29
C ALA A 72 9.48 23.63 -14.50
N GLY A 73 10.57 22.88 -14.49
CA GLY A 73 11.01 22.03 -15.61
C GLY A 73 10.35 20.64 -15.70
N LEU A 74 9.38 20.31 -14.85
CA LEU A 74 8.74 19.01 -14.90
C LEU A 74 7.75 18.88 -16.07
N PRO A 75 7.75 17.74 -16.79
CA PRO A 75 6.71 17.43 -17.76
C PRO A 75 5.31 17.52 -17.13
N ALA A 76 4.32 17.97 -17.90
CA ALA A 76 2.95 18.21 -17.39
C ALA A 76 2.36 16.99 -16.67
N ARG A 77 2.55 15.77 -17.18
CA ARG A 77 2.09 14.52 -16.55
C ARG A 77 2.75 14.29 -15.19
N SER A 78 4.07 14.50 -15.10
CA SER A 78 4.82 14.33 -13.83
C SER A 78 4.39 15.37 -12.81
N ARG A 79 4.23 16.64 -13.27
CA ARG A 79 3.75 17.75 -12.44
C ARG A 79 2.35 17.46 -11.90
N LEU A 80 1.41 17.02 -12.74
CA LEU A 80 0.06 16.65 -12.31
C LEU A 80 0.12 15.55 -11.26
N ARG A 81 0.83 14.45 -11.52
CA ARG A 81 0.94 13.32 -10.60
C ARG A 81 1.58 13.72 -9.26
N HIS A 82 2.57 14.61 -9.29
CA HIS A 82 3.29 15.03 -8.07
C HIS A 82 2.44 15.98 -7.21
N TYR A 83 1.77 16.96 -7.81
CA TYR A 83 1.08 18.02 -7.06
C TYR A 83 -0.43 17.84 -6.91
N LEU A 84 -1.01 16.80 -7.52
CA LEU A 84 -2.44 16.56 -7.48
C LEU A 84 -2.94 16.35 -6.05
N ASN A 85 -3.97 17.12 -5.67
CA ASN A 85 -4.73 16.96 -4.43
C ASN A 85 -3.90 16.99 -3.13
N LEU A 86 -2.71 17.59 -3.10
CA LEU A 86 -1.88 17.68 -1.89
C LEU A 86 -2.64 18.28 -0.70
N GLY A 87 -3.36 19.39 -0.91
CA GLY A 87 -4.16 20.02 0.15
C GLY A 87 -5.31 19.16 0.70
N ARG A 88 -5.70 18.12 -0.03
CA ARG A 88 -6.75 17.18 0.41
C ARG A 88 -6.19 15.94 1.10
N THR A 89 -4.89 15.70 1.03
CA THR A 89 -4.27 14.46 1.53
C THR A 89 -4.34 14.37 3.05
N ALA A 90 -3.93 15.41 3.76
CA ALA A 90 -3.95 15.41 5.23
C ALA A 90 -5.38 15.27 5.82
N PRO A 91 -6.41 16.00 5.37
CA PRO A 91 -7.80 15.77 5.81
C PRO A 91 -8.31 14.36 5.50
N ARG A 92 -8.00 13.81 4.33
CA ARG A 92 -8.37 12.44 3.96
C ARG A 92 -7.67 11.40 4.83
N LEU A 93 -6.37 11.60 5.11
CA LEU A 93 -5.60 10.70 5.98
C LEU A 93 -6.17 10.70 7.40
N ARG A 94 -6.48 11.88 7.98
CA ARG A 94 -7.14 11.97 9.28
C ARG A 94 -8.47 11.22 9.32
N ARG A 95 -9.23 11.27 8.22
CA ARG A 95 -10.47 10.50 8.08
C ARG A 95 -10.19 9.00 8.03
N LEU A 96 -9.20 8.57 7.25
CA LEU A 96 -8.81 7.17 7.13
C LEU A 96 -8.39 6.57 8.48
N LEU A 97 -7.64 7.34 9.27
CA LEU A 97 -7.20 6.94 10.61
C LEU A 97 -8.38 6.79 11.59
N ARG A 98 -9.51 7.47 11.37
CA ARG A 98 -10.74 7.31 12.17
C ARG A 98 -11.64 6.18 11.68
N ASP A 99 -11.65 5.93 10.38
CA ASP A 99 -12.55 4.94 9.77
C ASP A 99 -12.09 3.49 10.00
N PHE A 100 -10.79 3.28 10.35
CA PHE A 100 -10.20 1.95 10.60
C PHE A 100 -9.38 1.94 11.88
N ARG A 101 -9.17 0.72 12.42
CA ARG A 101 -8.22 0.50 13.53
C ARG A 101 -6.82 0.33 12.96
N TRP A 102 -5.85 1.08 13.47
CA TRP A 102 -4.47 1.07 13.05
C TRP A 102 -3.54 0.74 14.20
N ASP A 103 -2.46 0.03 13.89
CA ASP A 103 -1.37 -0.21 14.81
C ASP A 103 -0.05 -0.33 14.03
N ARG A 104 1.05 -0.46 14.77
CA ARG A 104 2.37 -0.67 14.21
C ARG A 104 2.42 -2.00 13.46
N ILE A 105 3.16 -2.07 12.37
CA ILE A 105 3.36 -3.31 11.59
C ILE A 105 3.80 -4.45 12.50
N ALA A 106 4.78 -4.20 13.39
CA ALA A 106 5.28 -5.21 14.33
C ALA A 106 4.22 -5.72 15.31
N ALA A 107 3.22 -4.91 15.67
CA ALA A 107 2.13 -5.37 16.55
C ALA A 107 1.09 -6.17 15.78
N VAL A 108 0.70 -5.68 14.60
CA VAL A 108 -0.30 -6.35 13.75
C VAL A 108 0.19 -7.72 13.26
N HIS A 109 1.49 -7.82 12.93
CA HIS A 109 2.11 -9.02 12.37
C HIS A 109 3.03 -9.74 13.38
N ALA A 110 2.76 -9.59 14.68
CA ALA A 110 3.61 -10.15 15.73
C ALA A 110 3.77 -11.68 15.63
N ALA A 111 2.72 -12.39 15.28
CA ALA A 111 2.73 -13.84 15.15
C ALA A 111 3.60 -14.30 13.96
N GLU A 112 3.45 -13.66 12.83
CA GLU A 112 4.24 -13.95 11.61
C GLU A 112 5.72 -13.62 11.80
N ILE A 113 6.02 -12.54 12.52
CA ILE A 113 7.39 -12.12 12.83
C ILE A 113 8.03 -13.07 13.83
N ALA A 114 7.28 -13.56 14.82
CA ALA A 114 7.79 -14.49 15.85
C ALA A 114 8.02 -15.90 15.28
N ALA A 115 7.26 -16.32 14.28
CA ALA A 115 7.34 -17.67 13.70
C ALA A 115 7.52 -17.63 12.17
N PRO A 116 8.63 -17.05 11.65
CA PRO A 116 8.84 -16.90 10.21
C PRO A 116 8.87 -18.24 9.46
N GLY A 117 9.24 -19.32 10.15
CA GLY A 117 9.25 -20.68 9.59
C GLY A 117 7.87 -21.23 9.20
N ALA A 118 6.80 -20.71 9.80
CA ALA A 118 5.42 -21.08 9.48
C ALA A 118 4.88 -20.38 8.22
N LEU A 119 5.58 -19.36 7.72
CA LEU A 119 5.15 -18.61 6.54
C LEU A 119 5.53 -19.34 5.24
N PRO A 120 4.72 -19.22 4.18
CA PRO A 120 5.09 -19.70 2.86
C PRO A 120 6.44 -19.14 2.42
N ALA A 121 7.33 -20.03 1.99
CA ALA A 121 8.59 -19.60 1.41
C ALA A 121 8.36 -19.07 -0.01
N TRP A 122 9.02 -17.97 -0.34
CA TRP A 122 8.98 -17.34 -1.65
C TRP A 122 10.38 -17.21 -2.26
N SER A 123 10.47 -17.37 -3.58
CA SER A 123 11.68 -17.09 -4.35
C SER A 123 11.32 -16.41 -5.66
N PRO A 124 12.10 -15.41 -6.13
CA PRO A 124 11.89 -14.81 -7.46
C PRO A 124 11.98 -15.81 -8.60
N ALA A 125 12.70 -16.92 -8.40
CA ALA A 125 12.84 -17.98 -9.38
C ALA A 125 11.66 -18.97 -9.41
N ASP A 126 10.72 -18.90 -8.47
CA ASP A 126 9.59 -19.81 -8.38
C ASP A 126 8.51 -19.45 -9.42
N PRO A 127 8.26 -20.31 -10.42
CA PRO A 127 7.26 -20.06 -11.46
C PRO A 127 5.84 -19.93 -10.90
N ALA A 128 5.54 -20.56 -9.77
CA ALA A 128 4.25 -20.44 -9.10
C ALA A 128 4.00 -19.04 -8.50
N THR A 129 5.05 -18.24 -8.33
CA THR A 129 4.98 -16.86 -7.84
C THR A 129 4.96 -15.83 -8.97
N ARG A 130 5.17 -16.26 -10.21
CA ARG A 130 4.97 -15.41 -11.39
C ARG A 130 3.47 -15.17 -11.55
N ARG A 131 3.05 -13.93 -11.36
CA ARG A 131 1.67 -13.54 -11.66
C ARG A 131 1.38 -13.84 -13.12
N PRO A 132 0.25 -14.49 -13.47
CA PRO A 132 -0.17 -14.59 -14.84
C PRO A 132 -0.46 -13.19 -15.37
N GLY A 133 0.27 -12.77 -16.40
CA GLY A 133 -0.01 -11.56 -17.17
C GLY A 133 0.79 -10.31 -16.79
N ARG A 134 1.99 -10.19 -17.31
CA ARG A 134 2.49 -8.97 -17.91
C ARG A 134 2.58 -9.17 -19.40
#